data_993b1729eddedc30c3f2cb556e292015
#
_entry.id   993b1729eddedc30c3f2cb556e292015
#
_cell.length_a   1.000
_cell.length_b   1.000
_cell.length_c   1.000
_cell.angle_alpha   90.00
_cell.angle_beta   90.00
_cell.angle_gamma   90.00
#
_symmetry.space_group_name_H-M   'P 1'
#
loop_
_entity.id
_entity.type
_entity.pdbx_description
1 polymer ?
#
loop_
_entity_poly.entity_id
_entity_poly.type
_entity_poly.pdbx_seq_one_letter_code
_entity_poly.pdbx_strand_id
1 'polypeptide(L)'
;DATVSNVVAILGCCMGGMYALKAVGGCRFERSCPFYGMVHVPEAWRGPGQGEPLDALATGDPESVLAVIGTADAWTPPGHVDDLEAAGATVLRYEGADHGFVHDASRPAHRAADAADAWRRVLDWLAG
;
A
#
# COMPACT_ATOMS: atom_id res chain seq x y z
N ASP A 1 -21.18 -11.28 -16.57
CA ASP A 1 -20.90 -12.70 -16.31
C ASP A 1 -21.05 -12.97 -14.82
N ALA A 2 -21.86 -13.99 -14.48
CA ALA A 2 -22.13 -14.37 -13.11
C ALA A 2 -20.88 -14.89 -12.36
N THR A 3 -19.80 -15.19 -13.08
CA THR A 3 -18.54 -15.64 -12.48
C THR A 3 -17.62 -14.50 -12.09
N VAL A 4 -17.91 -13.27 -12.52
CA VAL A 4 -17.10 -12.09 -12.19
C VAL A 4 -17.50 -11.57 -10.81
N SER A 5 -16.51 -11.40 -9.93
CA SER A 5 -16.72 -10.77 -8.64
C SER A 5 -17.10 -9.30 -8.81
N ASN A 6 -18.02 -8.81 -7.98
CA ASN A 6 -18.36 -7.40 -7.94
C ASN A 6 -17.35 -6.57 -7.13
N VAL A 7 -16.46 -7.22 -6.39
CA VAL A 7 -15.42 -6.53 -5.64
C VAL A 7 -14.29 -6.15 -6.60
N VAL A 8 -14.03 -4.86 -6.71
CA VAL A 8 -12.93 -4.34 -7.52
C VAL A 8 -11.86 -3.78 -6.60
N ALA A 9 -10.67 -4.34 -6.69
CA ALA A 9 -9.54 -3.94 -5.85
C ALA A 9 -8.39 -3.43 -6.71
N ILE A 10 -7.59 -2.52 -6.12
CA ILE A 10 -6.33 -2.07 -6.71
C ILE A 10 -5.17 -2.55 -5.85
N LEU A 11 -4.12 -3.02 -6.51
CA LEU A 11 -2.88 -3.44 -5.87
C LEU A 11 -1.72 -2.79 -6.61
N GLY A 12 -0.78 -2.25 -5.87
CA GLY A 12 0.38 -1.60 -6.47
C GLY A 12 1.61 -1.72 -5.59
N CYS A 13 2.78 -1.73 -6.21
CA CYS A 13 4.07 -1.84 -5.55
C CYS A 13 4.90 -0.57 -5.76
N CYS A 14 5.64 -0.13 -4.76
CA CYS A 14 6.54 1.03 -4.84
C CYS A 14 5.77 2.31 -5.22
N MET A 15 6.15 2.96 -6.31
CA MET A 15 5.42 4.10 -6.86
C MET A 15 3.96 3.72 -7.18
N GLY A 16 3.73 2.50 -7.70
CA GLY A 16 2.39 1.98 -7.90
C GLY A 16 1.59 1.85 -6.61
N GLY A 17 2.25 1.55 -5.49
CA GLY A 17 1.63 1.56 -4.16
C GLY A 17 1.20 2.95 -3.72
N MET A 18 1.99 3.97 -4.01
CA MET A 18 1.60 5.36 -3.78
C MET A 18 0.33 5.73 -4.57
N TYR A 19 0.27 5.32 -5.84
CA TYR A 19 -0.92 5.55 -6.66
C TYR A 19 -2.12 4.72 -6.20
N ALA A 20 -1.90 3.53 -5.66
CA ALA A 20 -2.97 2.74 -5.05
C ALA A 20 -3.60 3.47 -3.84
N LEU A 21 -2.79 4.17 -3.04
CA LEU A 21 -3.28 5.03 -1.97
C LEU A 21 -4.10 6.21 -2.52
N LYS A 22 -3.58 6.88 -3.54
CA LYS A 22 -4.28 8.01 -4.17
C LYS A 22 -5.60 7.60 -4.81
N ALA A 23 -5.67 6.40 -5.37
CA ALA A 23 -6.86 5.90 -6.03
C ALA A 23 -8.06 5.72 -5.08
N VAL A 24 -7.82 5.64 -3.78
CA VAL A 24 -8.89 5.56 -2.77
C VAL A 24 -9.80 6.79 -2.84
N GLY A 25 -9.23 7.97 -3.11
CA GLY A 25 -10.00 9.20 -3.22
C GLY A 25 -11.04 9.20 -4.34
N GLY A 26 -10.83 8.40 -5.39
CA GLY A 26 -11.78 8.27 -6.50
C GLY A 26 -12.97 7.36 -6.21
N CYS A 27 -12.95 6.62 -5.13
CA CYS A 27 -13.99 5.65 -4.72
C CYS A 27 -14.35 4.63 -5.82
N ARG A 28 -13.42 4.33 -6.72
CA ARG A 28 -13.62 3.37 -7.82
C ARG A 28 -13.30 1.94 -7.43
N PHE A 29 -12.51 1.79 -6.37
CA PHE A 29 -12.06 0.50 -5.86
C PHE A 29 -12.60 0.30 -4.46
N GLU A 30 -13.16 -0.87 -4.22
CA GLU A 30 -13.69 -1.22 -2.90
C GLU A 30 -12.56 -1.51 -1.90
N ARG A 31 -11.40 -1.95 -2.40
CA ARG A 31 -10.23 -2.27 -1.59
C ARG A 31 -8.95 -1.84 -2.28
N SER A 32 -7.99 -1.40 -1.48
CA SER A 32 -6.68 -0.98 -1.95
C SER A 32 -5.58 -1.64 -1.14
N CYS A 33 -4.64 -2.28 -1.83
CA CYS A 33 -3.50 -2.96 -1.22
C CYS A 33 -2.19 -2.36 -1.73
N PRO A 34 -1.71 -1.26 -1.14
CA PRO A 34 -0.41 -0.72 -1.47
C PRO A 34 0.70 -1.53 -0.80
N PHE A 35 1.66 -2.01 -1.61
CA PHE A 35 2.88 -2.66 -1.15
C PHE A 35 3.99 -1.62 -1.15
N TYR A 36 4.53 -1.31 0.02
CA TYR A 36 5.58 -0.28 0.22
C TYR A 36 5.33 1.00 -0.58
N GLY A 37 4.08 1.44 -0.63
CA GLY A 37 3.71 2.71 -1.26
C GLY A 37 4.10 3.89 -0.38
N MET A 38 4.68 4.93 -0.99
CA MET A 38 5.06 6.13 -0.27
C MET A 38 3.82 6.83 0.28
N VAL A 39 3.83 7.10 1.58
CA VAL A 39 2.72 7.77 2.28
C VAL A 39 2.73 9.26 1.99
N HIS A 40 3.93 9.85 1.91
CA HIS A 40 4.15 11.23 1.48
C HIS A 40 4.90 11.22 0.15
N VAL A 41 4.55 12.12 -0.74
CA VAL A 41 5.26 12.24 -2.02
C VAL A 41 6.72 12.59 -1.76
N PRO A 42 7.69 11.78 -2.26
CA PRO A 42 9.09 12.14 -2.15
C PRO A 42 9.35 13.52 -2.76
N GLU A 43 10.22 14.29 -2.13
CA GLU A 43 10.47 15.68 -2.55
C GLU A 43 10.86 15.77 -4.03
N ALA A 44 11.68 14.83 -4.51
CA ALA A 44 12.11 14.79 -5.90
C ALA A 44 10.97 14.56 -6.90
N TRP A 45 9.81 14.07 -6.44
CA TRP A 45 8.64 13.77 -7.29
C TRP A 45 7.56 14.84 -7.18
N ARG A 46 7.75 15.85 -6.35
CA ARG A 46 6.78 16.92 -6.18
C ARG A 46 6.74 17.82 -7.41
N GLY A 47 5.53 18.23 -7.78
CA GLY A 47 5.31 19.09 -8.92
C GLY A 47 3.84 19.37 -9.15
N PRO A 48 3.50 20.19 -10.13
CA PRO A 48 2.12 20.49 -10.47
C PRO A 48 1.33 19.22 -10.77
N GLY A 49 0.16 19.08 -10.17
CA GLY A 49 -0.70 17.91 -10.35
C GLY A 49 -0.34 16.70 -9.49
N GLN A 50 0.76 16.74 -8.76
CA GLN A 50 1.16 15.67 -7.85
C GLN A 50 0.64 15.95 -6.44
N GLY A 51 -0.57 15.48 -6.13
CA GLY A 51 -1.16 15.63 -4.81
C GLY A 51 -0.59 14.62 -3.80
N GLU A 52 -0.76 14.91 -2.51
CA GLU A 52 -0.34 14.01 -1.44
C GLU A 52 -1.29 12.81 -1.32
N PRO A 53 -0.77 11.59 -1.12
CA PRO A 53 -1.61 10.39 -0.92
C PRO A 53 -2.60 10.53 0.24
N LEU A 54 -2.18 11.12 1.37
CA LEU A 54 -3.06 11.29 2.52
C LEU A 54 -4.22 12.24 2.24
N ASP A 55 -4.04 13.26 1.42
CA ASP A 55 -5.11 14.16 1.02
C ASP A 55 -6.14 13.44 0.16
N ALA A 56 -5.69 12.60 -0.78
CA ALA A 56 -6.57 11.76 -1.58
C ALA A 56 -7.32 10.74 -0.72
N LEU A 57 -6.62 10.10 0.21
CA LEU A 57 -7.19 9.11 1.13
C LEU A 57 -8.33 9.72 1.97
N ALA A 58 -8.16 10.97 2.41
CA ALA A 58 -9.15 11.68 3.22
C ALA A 58 -10.47 11.94 2.46
N THR A 59 -10.45 11.91 1.13
CA THR A 59 -11.66 12.08 0.31
C THR A 59 -12.38 10.76 0.00
N GLY A 60 -11.82 9.64 0.41
CA GLY A 60 -12.38 8.31 0.21
C GLY A 60 -12.61 7.59 1.54
N ASP A 61 -12.49 6.27 1.52
CA ASP A 61 -12.63 5.42 2.69
C ASP A 61 -11.27 4.82 3.11
N PRO A 62 -10.61 5.39 4.13
CA PRO A 62 -9.33 4.86 4.60
C PRO A 62 -9.40 3.42 5.10
N GLU A 63 -10.54 2.96 5.59
CA GLU A 63 -10.72 1.59 6.06
C GLU A 63 -10.66 0.57 4.91
N SER A 64 -10.78 1.03 3.67
CA SER A 64 -10.61 0.18 2.48
C SER A 64 -9.14 -0.19 2.19
N VAL A 65 -8.19 0.34 2.95
CA VAL A 65 -6.75 0.16 2.70
C VAL A 65 -6.14 -0.87 3.63
N LEU A 66 -5.45 -1.85 3.06
CA LEU A 66 -4.52 -2.73 3.74
C LEU A 66 -3.13 -2.54 3.13
N ALA A 67 -2.24 -1.85 3.83
CA ALA A 67 -0.89 -1.55 3.36
C ALA A 67 0.12 -2.57 3.88
N VAL A 68 1.09 -2.91 3.06
CA VAL A 68 2.20 -3.81 3.42
C VAL A 68 3.49 -2.99 3.42
N ILE A 69 4.16 -2.90 4.55
CA ILE A 69 5.33 -2.04 4.73
C ILE A 69 6.40 -2.76 5.55
N GLY A 70 7.66 -2.60 5.14
CA GLY A 70 8.82 -3.06 5.90
C GLY A 70 9.35 -1.97 6.83
N THR A 71 9.73 -2.31 8.04
CA THR A 71 10.19 -1.32 9.03
C THR A 71 11.57 -0.75 8.73
N ALA A 72 12.36 -1.41 7.88
CA ALA A 72 13.67 -0.91 7.43
C ALA A 72 13.62 -0.11 6.12
N ASP A 73 12.42 0.11 5.58
CA ASP A 73 12.21 0.82 4.31
C ASP A 73 12.40 2.33 4.51
N ALA A 74 13.45 2.89 3.90
CA ALA A 74 13.73 4.32 3.99
C ALA A 74 12.71 5.20 3.26
N TRP A 75 11.96 4.65 2.30
CA TRP A 75 10.90 5.38 1.58
C TRP A 75 9.62 5.53 2.40
N THR A 76 9.45 4.69 3.42
CA THR A 76 8.29 4.68 4.32
C THR A 76 8.77 4.70 5.78
N PRO A 77 9.39 5.80 6.24
CA PRO A 77 9.86 5.89 7.63
C PRO A 77 8.71 5.67 8.62
N PRO A 78 9.01 5.21 9.85
CA PRO A 78 7.97 4.91 10.85
C PRO A 78 6.96 6.04 11.08
N GLY A 79 7.41 7.29 11.10
CA GLY A 79 6.51 8.44 11.25
C GLY A 79 5.50 8.58 10.10
N HIS A 80 5.90 8.28 8.86
CA HIS A 80 4.99 8.28 7.72
C HIS A 80 3.96 7.14 7.86
N VAL A 81 4.38 5.98 8.33
CA VAL A 81 3.47 4.85 8.55
C VAL A 81 2.48 5.16 9.67
N ASP A 82 2.93 5.83 10.73
CA ASP A 82 2.05 6.29 11.80
C ASP A 82 0.97 7.25 11.25
N ASP A 83 1.34 8.13 10.32
CA ASP A 83 0.39 9.05 9.66
C ASP A 83 -0.66 8.27 8.87
N LEU A 84 -0.25 7.21 8.18
CA LEU A 84 -1.16 6.37 7.41
C LEU A 84 -2.16 5.63 8.31
N GLU A 85 -1.69 5.08 9.42
CA GLU A 85 -2.56 4.44 10.41
C GLU A 85 -3.51 5.45 11.07
N ALA A 86 -3.01 6.64 11.39
CA ALA A 86 -3.83 7.70 11.96
C ALA A 86 -4.93 8.16 10.99
N ALA A 87 -4.68 8.04 9.68
CA ALA A 87 -5.68 8.33 8.66
C ALA A 87 -6.78 7.25 8.55
N GLY A 88 -6.61 6.09 9.19
CA GLY A 88 -7.61 5.03 9.24
C GLY A 88 -7.26 3.76 8.46
N ALA A 89 -6.12 3.71 7.77
CA ALA A 89 -5.68 2.51 7.06
C ALA A 89 -5.17 1.43 8.03
N THR A 90 -5.33 0.18 7.63
CA THR A 90 -4.67 -0.95 8.31
C THR A 90 -3.30 -1.16 7.68
N VAL A 91 -2.27 -1.31 8.50
CA VAL A 91 -0.90 -1.53 8.03
C VAL A 91 -0.34 -2.83 8.59
N LEU A 92 0.16 -3.69 7.71
CA LEU A 92 0.98 -4.84 8.06
C LEU A 92 2.44 -4.41 8.04
N ARG A 93 3.06 -4.32 9.22
CA ARG A 93 4.48 -3.95 9.35
C ARG A 93 5.32 -5.22 9.48
N TYR A 94 6.34 -5.34 8.62
CA TYR A 94 7.27 -6.46 8.64
C TYR A 94 8.62 -6.01 9.18
N GLU A 95 8.97 -6.48 10.36
CA GLU A 95 10.16 -6.06 11.08
C GLU A 95 11.44 -6.38 10.30
N GLY A 96 12.28 -5.36 10.12
CA GLY A 96 13.56 -5.50 9.43
C GLY A 96 13.47 -5.63 7.91
N ALA A 97 12.28 -5.65 7.32
CA ALA A 97 12.11 -5.74 5.89
C ALA A 97 12.37 -4.39 5.21
N ASP A 98 13.07 -4.42 4.09
CA ASP A 98 13.38 -3.24 3.28
C ASP A 98 12.42 -3.11 2.11
N HIS A 99 12.53 -2.00 1.40
CA HIS A 99 11.69 -1.69 0.24
C HIS A 99 11.76 -2.80 -0.82
N GLY A 100 10.60 -3.25 -1.28
CA GLY A 100 10.53 -4.26 -2.34
C GLY A 100 10.76 -5.69 -1.88
N PHE A 101 10.49 -6.02 -0.62
CA PHE A 101 10.78 -7.34 -0.06
C PHE A 101 9.83 -8.46 -0.52
N VAL A 102 8.75 -8.15 -1.22
CA VAL A 102 7.68 -9.13 -1.55
C VAL A 102 7.70 -9.59 -3.01
N HIS A 103 7.72 -8.66 -3.96
CA HIS A 103 7.28 -8.94 -5.33
C HIS A 103 8.35 -9.51 -6.27
N ASP A 104 9.61 -9.52 -5.89
CA ASP A 104 10.68 -9.99 -6.77
C ASP A 104 11.72 -10.80 -6.00
N ALA A 105 11.69 -12.11 -6.18
CA ALA A 105 12.59 -13.05 -5.49
C ALA A 105 14.07 -12.87 -5.88
N SER A 106 14.37 -12.20 -6.98
CA SER A 106 15.75 -11.95 -7.42
C SER A 106 16.39 -10.76 -6.69
N ARG A 107 15.60 -9.94 -6.01
CA ARG A 107 16.12 -8.75 -5.31
C ARG A 107 16.79 -9.13 -3.99
N PRO A 108 17.89 -8.46 -3.63
CA PRO A 108 18.54 -8.69 -2.32
C PRO A 108 17.60 -8.41 -1.13
N ALA A 109 16.64 -7.51 -1.30
CA ALA A 109 15.67 -7.17 -0.25
C ALA A 109 14.59 -8.25 -0.06
N HIS A 110 14.46 -9.24 -0.95
CA HIS A 110 13.41 -10.24 -0.88
C HIS A 110 13.50 -11.07 0.39
N ARG A 111 12.36 -11.25 1.05
CA ARG A 111 12.22 -12.06 2.27
C ARG A 111 11.10 -13.07 2.05
N ALA A 112 11.47 -14.32 1.73
CA ALA A 112 10.52 -15.35 1.30
C ALA A 112 9.40 -15.61 2.30
N ALA A 113 9.71 -15.71 3.59
CA ALA A 113 8.71 -15.97 4.63
C ALA A 113 7.77 -14.78 4.82
N ASP A 114 8.31 -13.57 4.84
CA ASP A 114 7.50 -12.35 4.97
C ASP A 114 6.65 -12.11 3.72
N ALA A 115 7.20 -12.39 2.54
CA ALA A 115 6.45 -12.29 1.29
C ALA A 115 5.26 -13.25 1.26
N ALA A 116 5.46 -14.50 1.67
CA ALA A 116 4.39 -15.50 1.74
C ALA A 116 3.31 -15.09 2.74
N ASP A 117 3.70 -14.59 3.91
CA ASP A 117 2.77 -14.11 4.94
C ASP A 117 1.98 -12.89 4.43
N ALA A 118 2.65 -11.94 3.79
CA ALA A 118 2.00 -10.75 3.24
C ALA A 118 0.95 -11.13 2.18
N TRP A 119 1.30 -11.99 1.25
CA TRP A 119 0.36 -12.46 0.22
C TRP A 119 -0.82 -13.18 0.82
N ARG A 120 -0.61 -14.06 1.79
CA ARG A 120 -1.69 -14.77 2.47
C ARG A 120 -2.67 -13.79 3.11
N ARG A 121 -2.15 -12.82 3.86
CA ARG A 121 -2.99 -11.82 4.55
C ARG A 121 -3.75 -10.92 3.57
N VAL A 122 -3.08 -10.49 2.51
CA VAL A 122 -3.72 -9.65 1.48
C VAL A 122 -4.83 -10.40 0.76
N LEU A 123 -4.57 -11.66 0.38
CA LEU A 123 -5.58 -12.48 -0.30
C LEU A 123 -6.77 -12.79 0.61
N ASP A 124 -6.53 -13.09 1.88
CA ASP A 124 -7.61 -13.30 2.85
C ASP A 124 -8.46 -12.04 3.00
N TRP A 125 -7.82 -10.89 3.09
CA TRP A 125 -8.52 -9.61 3.22
C TRP A 125 -9.33 -9.27 1.97
N LEU A 126 -8.81 -9.56 0.79
CA LEU A 126 -9.52 -9.34 -0.47
C LEU A 126 -10.72 -10.28 -0.62
N ALA A 127 -10.65 -11.50 -0.07
CA ALA A 127 -11.72 -12.48 -0.13
C ALA A 127 -12.85 -12.18 0.88
N GLY A 128 -12.51 -11.54 1.96
CA GLY A 128 -13.43 -11.28 3.06
C GLY A 128 -14.05 -9.93 3.08
#